data_4f9fa1665c415816be37fb48dd3bb3bb
#
_entry.id   4f9fa1665c415816be37fb48dd3bb3bb
#
_cell.length_a   1.000
_cell.length_b   1.000
_cell.length_c   1.000
_cell.angle_alpha   90.00
_cell.angle_beta   90.00
_cell.angle_gamma   90.00
#
_symmetry.space_group_name_H-M   'P 1'
#
loop_
_entity.id
_entity.type
_entity.pdbx_description
1 polymer ?
#
loop_
_entity_poly.entity_id
_entity_poly.type
_entity_poly.pdbx_seq_one_letter_code
_entity_poly.pdbx_strand_id
1 'polypeptide(L)'
;MKKIQISPSILAADFSQLGQEIKRLEEGGADLIHVDVMDGHFVPNLTIGPPVIKALKKNCKIKFDVHLMISPVHKYIEAYSDAGADIITIHPEATDNLSESILKIKRLNKLVGVSLNPESQVDLIRDYLNQIDLVLIMSVNPGFGGQKFMPEVLDKIRELKKIQKDQNIDFDIEIDGGINFENSKVAIEAGANILVSGTTIFKSNNGDIKKNIDLLKSL
;
A
#
# COMPACT_ATOMS: atom_id res chain seq x y z
N MET A 1 13.74 15.01 -5.49
CA MET A 1 12.65 14.02 -5.54
C MET A 1 12.95 12.94 -4.53
N LYS A 2 11.93 12.35 -3.86
CA LYS A 2 12.12 11.17 -3.02
C LYS A 2 12.58 9.98 -3.89
N LYS A 3 13.32 9.04 -3.30
CA LYS A 3 13.70 7.78 -3.97
C LYS A 3 12.43 6.96 -4.25
N ILE A 4 12.34 6.39 -5.45
CA ILE A 4 11.24 5.48 -5.78
C ILE A 4 11.43 4.17 -5.03
N GLN A 5 10.36 3.72 -4.38
CA GLN A 5 10.29 2.46 -3.65
C GLN A 5 9.29 1.53 -4.32
N ILE A 6 9.60 0.24 -4.30
CA ILE A 6 8.72 -0.79 -4.82
C ILE A 6 8.18 -1.61 -3.65
N SER A 7 6.86 -1.70 -3.58
CA SER A 7 6.07 -2.42 -2.58
C SER A 7 5.29 -3.56 -3.27
N PRO A 8 5.91 -4.76 -3.46
CA PRO A 8 5.21 -5.87 -4.09
C PRO A 8 4.00 -6.32 -3.28
N SER A 9 2.81 -6.37 -3.93
CA SER A 9 1.62 -6.94 -3.30
C SER A 9 1.65 -8.47 -3.35
N ILE A 10 1.73 -9.09 -2.18
CA ILE A 10 1.70 -10.56 -2.04
C ILE A 10 0.33 -11.17 -2.36
N LEU A 11 -0.69 -10.36 -2.62
CA LEU A 11 -1.97 -10.84 -3.15
C LEU A 11 -1.80 -11.57 -4.50
N ALA A 12 -0.77 -11.22 -5.27
CA ALA A 12 -0.46 -11.87 -6.56
C ALA A 12 0.52 -13.04 -6.45
N ALA A 13 1.04 -13.34 -5.25
CA ALA A 13 1.97 -14.41 -4.98
C ALA A 13 1.29 -15.80 -4.90
N ASP A 14 2.07 -16.85 -4.88
CA ASP A 14 1.58 -18.19 -4.56
C ASP A 14 1.34 -18.32 -3.04
N PHE A 15 0.08 -18.30 -2.63
CA PHE A 15 -0.31 -18.40 -1.22
C PHE A 15 0.11 -19.71 -0.56
N SER A 16 0.33 -20.78 -1.33
CA SER A 16 0.83 -22.06 -0.79
C SER A 16 2.29 -21.98 -0.36
N GLN A 17 3.04 -20.93 -0.81
CA GLN A 17 4.47 -20.77 -0.60
C GLN A 17 4.85 -19.34 -0.15
N LEU A 18 3.94 -18.60 0.50
CA LEU A 18 4.15 -17.18 0.87
C LEU A 18 5.50 -16.91 1.55
N GLY A 19 5.98 -17.81 2.40
CA GLY A 19 7.30 -17.65 3.04
C GLY A 19 8.46 -17.65 2.04
N GLN A 20 8.38 -18.46 0.99
CA GLN A 20 9.38 -18.49 -0.08
C GLN A 20 9.25 -17.25 -0.97
N GLU A 21 8.03 -16.84 -1.28
CA GLU A 21 7.77 -15.64 -2.08
C GLU A 21 8.31 -14.37 -1.40
N ILE A 22 8.09 -14.22 -0.08
CA ILE A 22 8.68 -13.12 0.70
C ILE A 22 10.21 -13.12 0.60
N LYS A 23 10.85 -14.28 0.71
CA LYS A 23 12.31 -14.39 0.58
C LYS A 23 12.79 -14.00 -0.83
N ARG A 24 12.09 -14.43 -1.88
CA ARG A 24 12.38 -14.02 -3.26
C ARG A 24 12.25 -12.52 -3.46
N LEU A 25 11.26 -11.88 -2.83
CA LEU A 25 11.08 -10.42 -2.86
C LEU A 25 12.22 -9.70 -2.13
N GLU A 26 12.65 -10.22 -0.97
CA GLU A 26 13.79 -9.67 -0.21
C GLU A 26 15.09 -9.77 -1.02
N GLU A 27 15.39 -10.93 -1.61
CA GLU A 27 16.54 -11.15 -2.47
C GLU A 27 16.46 -10.33 -3.78
N GLY A 28 15.24 -10.08 -4.29
CA GLY A 28 14.96 -9.26 -5.46
C GLY A 28 15.08 -7.75 -5.21
N GLY A 29 15.25 -7.32 -3.96
CA GLY A 29 15.48 -5.93 -3.60
C GLY A 29 14.22 -5.09 -3.49
N ALA A 30 13.08 -5.69 -3.10
CA ALA A 30 11.88 -4.95 -2.71
C ALA A 30 12.18 -4.00 -1.53
N ASP A 31 11.56 -2.82 -1.52
CA ASP A 31 11.76 -1.84 -0.44
C ASP A 31 10.73 -2.05 0.70
N LEU A 32 9.51 -2.48 0.35
CA LEU A 32 8.41 -2.83 1.24
C LEU A 32 7.79 -4.16 0.81
N ILE A 33 6.93 -4.72 1.63
CA ILE A 33 6.00 -5.81 1.28
C ILE A 33 4.58 -5.30 1.51
N HIS A 34 3.80 -5.20 0.43
CA HIS A 34 2.39 -4.81 0.52
C HIS A 34 1.51 -6.01 0.84
N VAL A 35 0.69 -5.87 1.88
CA VAL A 35 -0.18 -6.92 2.39
C VAL A 35 -1.62 -6.46 2.36
N ASP A 36 -2.38 -6.93 1.38
CA ASP A 36 -3.80 -6.63 1.20
C ASP A 36 -4.66 -7.47 2.13
N VAL A 37 -5.19 -6.85 3.17
CA VAL A 37 -6.07 -7.48 4.16
C VAL A 37 -7.53 -7.18 3.84
N MET A 38 -8.33 -8.24 3.63
CA MET A 38 -9.73 -8.14 3.24
C MET A 38 -10.59 -9.05 4.10
N ASP A 39 -11.80 -8.59 4.47
CA ASP A 39 -12.70 -9.26 5.43
C ASP A 39 -14.03 -9.77 4.84
N GLY A 40 -14.26 -9.56 3.54
CA GLY A 40 -15.54 -9.89 2.89
C GLY A 40 -16.69 -8.94 3.25
N HIS A 41 -16.40 -7.86 4.00
CA HIS A 41 -17.35 -6.84 4.43
C HIS A 41 -17.10 -5.51 3.73
N PHE A 42 -15.90 -4.97 3.92
CA PHE A 42 -15.48 -3.72 3.26
C PHE A 42 -15.32 -3.93 1.76
N VAL A 43 -14.76 -5.08 1.38
CA VAL A 43 -14.62 -5.53 -0.02
C VAL A 43 -15.11 -6.97 -0.15
N PRO A 44 -15.61 -7.39 -1.34
CA PRO A 44 -16.18 -8.72 -1.55
C PRO A 44 -15.11 -9.81 -1.76
N ASN A 45 -14.08 -9.82 -0.93
CA ASN A 45 -12.99 -10.80 -0.96
C ASN A 45 -12.45 -11.05 0.46
N LEU A 46 -11.82 -12.20 0.68
CA LEU A 46 -11.17 -12.61 1.93
C LEU A 46 -9.72 -12.95 1.64
N THR A 47 -8.77 -12.46 2.44
CA THR A 47 -7.34 -12.71 2.18
C THR A 47 -6.58 -13.16 3.43
N ILE A 48 -5.84 -12.27 4.08
CA ILE A 48 -4.81 -12.58 5.07
C ILE A 48 -5.17 -11.99 6.43
N GLY A 49 -5.12 -12.83 7.46
CA GLY A 49 -5.29 -12.40 8.84
C GLY A 49 -3.96 -12.23 9.61
N PRO A 50 -4.01 -11.66 10.84
CA PRO A 50 -2.84 -11.40 11.68
C PRO A 50 -1.92 -12.61 11.89
N PRO A 51 -2.41 -13.86 12.06
CA PRO A 51 -1.54 -15.02 12.24
C PRO A 51 -0.59 -15.28 11.07
N VAL A 52 -1.07 -15.05 9.83
CA VAL A 52 -0.25 -15.22 8.62
C VAL A 52 0.84 -14.15 8.57
N ILE A 53 0.48 -12.87 8.78
CA ILE A 53 1.44 -11.75 8.83
C ILE A 53 2.51 -12.02 9.88
N LYS A 54 2.12 -12.44 11.09
CA LYS A 54 3.04 -12.77 12.18
C LYS A 54 4.02 -13.89 11.82
N ALA A 55 3.54 -14.89 11.10
CA ALA A 55 4.39 -16.00 10.64
C ALA A 55 5.40 -15.54 9.59
N LEU A 56 4.96 -14.74 8.62
CA LEU A 56 5.80 -14.19 7.55
C LEU A 56 6.85 -13.23 8.08
N LYS A 57 6.46 -12.32 8.98
CA LYS A 57 7.34 -11.27 9.53
C LYS A 57 8.53 -11.83 10.30
N LYS A 58 8.41 -12.97 10.94
CA LYS A 58 9.51 -13.61 11.69
C LYS A 58 10.77 -13.84 10.85
N ASN A 59 10.63 -14.06 9.56
CA ASN A 59 11.71 -14.42 8.65
C ASN A 59 11.96 -13.36 7.56
N CYS A 60 11.41 -12.16 7.73
CA CYS A 60 11.54 -11.06 6.76
C CYS A 60 12.05 -9.79 7.43
N LYS A 61 13.11 -9.20 6.86
CA LYS A 61 13.69 -7.93 7.33
C LYS A 61 13.04 -6.71 6.70
N ILE A 62 12.36 -6.89 5.56
CA ILE A 62 11.66 -5.80 4.87
C ILE A 62 10.47 -5.35 5.71
N LYS A 63 10.16 -4.07 5.66
CA LYS A 63 8.98 -3.50 6.30
C LYS A 63 7.71 -4.02 5.64
N PHE A 64 6.70 -4.33 6.46
CA PHE A 64 5.37 -4.69 6.00
C PHE A 64 4.48 -3.46 6.00
N ASP A 65 3.99 -3.12 4.82
CA ASP A 65 2.94 -2.16 4.58
C ASP A 65 1.61 -2.90 4.54
N VAL A 66 0.84 -2.78 5.62
CA VAL A 66 -0.38 -3.56 5.82
C VAL A 66 -1.59 -2.68 5.51
N HIS A 67 -2.21 -2.96 4.37
CA HIS A 67 -3.37 -2.25 3.85
C HIS A 67 -4.67 -2.93 4.31
N LEU A 68 -5.41 -2.26 5.20
CA LEU A 68 -6.58 -2.79 5.86
C LEU A 68 -7.88 -2.40 5.12
N MET A 69 -8.33 -3.26 4.23
CA MET A 69 -9.64 -3.19 3.58
C MET A 69 -10.67 -4.00 4.39
N ILE A 70 -10.88 -3.59 5.63
CA ILE A 70 -11.75 -4.26 6.62
C ILE A 70 -12.62 -3.26 7.37
N SER A 71 -13.81 -3.66 7.80
CA SER A 71 -14.76 -2.82 8.54
C SER A 71 -15.40 -3.56 9.71
N PRO A 72 -15.44 -2.95 10.93
CA PRO A 72 -14.85 -1.67 11.33
C PRO A 72 -13.35 -1.80 11.65
N VAL A 73 -12.51 -1.02 10.98
CA VAL A 73 -11.04 -1.18 11.03
C VAL A 73 -10.44 -0.94 12.41
N HIS A 74 -10.98 0.02 13.19
CA HIS A 74 -10.44 0.41 14.49
C HIS A 74 -10.30 -0.74 15.51
N LYS A 75 -11.12 -1.79 15.38
CA LYS A 75 -11.08 -2.96 16.25
C LYS A 75 -9.84 -3.85 16.03
N TYR A 76 -9.24 -3.77 14.85
CA TYR A 76 -8.19 -4.70 14.42
C TYR A 76 -6.80 -4.08 14.35
N ILE A 77 -6.68 -2.75 14.43
CA ILE A 77 -5.40 -2.02 14.33
C ILE A 77 -4.33 -2.63 15.25
N GLU A 78 -4.66 -2.90 16.51
CA GLU A 78 -3.73 -3.47 17.50
C GLU A 78 -3.28 -4.89 17.10
N ALA A 79 -4.21 -5.74 16.65
CA ALA A 79 -3.89 -7.11 16.23
C ALA A 79 -2.91 -7.14 15.05
N TYR A 80 -3.05 -6.21 14.08
CA TYR A 80 -2.13 -6.12 12.95
C TYR A 80 -0.79 -5.49 13.35
N SER A 81 -0.80 -4.53 14.28
CA SER A 81 0.43 -4.00 14.89
C SER A 81 1.24 -5.11 15.56
N ASP A 82 0.59 -5.95 16.39
CA ASP A 82 1.21 -7.06 17.11
C ASP A 82 1.65 -8.20 16.18
N ALA A 83 1.00 -8.32 15.03
CA ALA A 83 1.41 -9.25 13.98
C ALA A 83 2.69 -8.82 13.27
N GLY A 84 3.12 -7.56 13.40
CA GLY A 84 4.37 -7.06 12.85
C GLY A 84 4.24 -6.11 11.68
N ALA A 85 3.06 -5.48 11.48
CA ALA A 85 2.93 -4.36 10.56
C ALA A 85 3.91 -3.25 10.94
N ASP A 86 4.57 -2.65 9.97
CA ASP A 86 5.44 -1.47 10.15
C ASP A 86 4.68 -0.20 9.73
N ILE A 87 3.88 -0.30 8.67
CA ILE A 87 2.93 0.71 8.21
C ILE A 87 1.54 0.08 8.33
N ILE A 88 0.56 0.83 8.84
CA ILE A 88 -0.85 0.42 8.86
C ILE A 88 -1.64 1.45 8.07
N THR A 89 -2.13 1.01 6.91
CA THR A 89 -2.90 1.83 5.99
C THR A 89 -4.38 1.50 6.10
N ILE A 90 -5.20 2.52 6.37
CA ILE A 90 -6.65 2.39 6.61
C ILE A 90 -7.44 3.26 5.63
N HIS A 91 -8.66 2.85 5.33
CA HIS A 91 -9.62 3.65 4.58
C HIS A 91 -10.45 4.55 5.51
N PRO A 92 -10.65 5.84 5.19
CA PRO A 92 -11.57 6.71 5.93
C PRO A 92 -12.98 6.13 6.00
N GLU A 93 -13.41 5.45 4.95
CA GLU A 93 -14.72 4.82 4.81
C GLU A 93 -14.89 3.56 5.70
N ALA A 94 -13.81 3.02 6.23
CA ALA A 94 -13.80 1.81 7.08
C ALA A 94 -13.86 2.14 8.59
N THR A 95 -13.98 3.41 8.98
CA THR A 95 -14.00 3.86 10.37
C THR A 95 -14.99 5.00 10.58
N ASP A 96 -15.68 4.99 11.71
CA ASP A 96 -16.55 6.08 12.14
C ASP A 96 -15.76 7.29 12.67
N ASN A 97 -14.48 7.10 13.04
CA ASN A 97 -13.60 8.13 13.59
C ASN A 97 -12.16 7.95 13.09
N LEU A 98 -11.85 8.63 11.97
CA LEU A 98 -10.52 8.58 11.35
C LEU A 98 -9.45 9.12 12.29
N SER A 99 -9.72 10.23 13.00
CA SER A 99 -8.77 10.85 13.94
C SER A 99 -8.35 9.88 15.04
N GLU A 100 -9.31 9.17 15.65
CA GLU A 100 -9.03 8.19 16.69
C GLU A 100 -8.22 7.00 16.16
N SER A 101 -8.54 6.53 14.95
CA SER A 101 -7.81 5.44 14.30
C SER A 101 -6.35 5.84 14.00
N ILE A 102 -6.11 7.05 13.49
CA ILE A 102 -4.77 7.63 13.30
C ILE A 102 -4.00 7.67 14.62
N LEU A 103 -4.61 8.22 15.67
CA LEU A 103 -3.98 8.32 17.00
C LEU A 103 -3.68 6.93 17.58
N LYS A 104 -4.55 5.95 17.37
CA LYS A 104 -4.32 4.57 17.82
C LYS A 104 -3.11 3.95 17.13
N ILE A 105 -2.96 4.10 15.81
CA ILE A 105 -1.80 3.60 15.06
C ILE A 105 -0.50 4.26 15.59
N LYS A 106 -0.50 5.58 15.79
CA LYS A 106 0.65 6.31 16.35
C LYS A 106 1.06 5.84 17.74
N ARG A 107 0.08 5.61 18.63
CA ARG A 107 0.35 5.11 20.01
C ARG A 107 1.02 3.73 20.00
N LEU A 108 0.81 2.94 18.94
CA LEU A 108 1.46 1.65 18.73
C LEU A 108 2.85 1.78 18.08
N ASN A 109 3.35 3.01 17.88
CA ASN A 109 4.62 3.32 17.20
C ASN A 109 4.70 2.75 15.78
N LYS A 110 3.59 2.81 15.04
CA LYS A 110 3.52 2.42 13.63
C LYS A 110 3.36 3.64 12.74
N LEU A 111 3.87 3.53 11.51
CA LEU A 111 3.61 4.54 10.49
C LEU A 111 2.14 4.48 10.08
N VAL A 112 1.56 5.66 9.91
CA VAL A 112 0.14 5.83 9.57
C VAL A 112 -0.01 6.02 8.08
N GLY A 113 -0.67 5.09 7.42
CA GLY A 113 -1.15 5.24 6.06
C GLY A 113 -2.66 5.52 6.02
N VAL A 114 -3.09 6.35 5.07
CA VAL A 114 -4.51 6.54 4.76
C VAL A 114 -4.73 6.34 3.27
N SER A 115 -5.67 5.45 2.93
CA SER A 115 -6.00 5.09 1.55
C SER A 115 -7.24 5.85 1.05
N LEU A 116 -7.20 6.29 -0.20
CA LEU A 116 -8.33 6.89 -0.89
C LEU A 116 -8.79 6.00 -2.04
N ASN A 117 -10.06 5.62 -2.04
CA ASN A 117 -10.70 4.93 -3.15
C ASN A 117 -10.70 5.80 -4.44
N PRO A 118 -10.89 5.20 -5.64
CA PRO A 118 -10.93 5.98 -6.87
C PRO A 118 -11.98 7.10 -6.86
N GLU A 119 -13.09 6.92 -6.17
CA GLU A 119 -14.17 7.92 -6.08
C GLU A 119 -13.96 8.95 -4.96
N SER A 120 -13.14 8.64 -3.94
CA SER A 120 -12.92 9.50 -2.78
C SER A 120 -12.02 10.69 -3.12
N GLN A 121 -12.37 11.88 -2.64
CA GLN A 121 -11.61 13.11 -2.87
C GLN A 121 -10.54 13.32 -1.80
N VAL A 122 -9.49 14.08 -2.12
CA VAL A 122 -8.39 14.42 -1.19
C VAL A 122 -8.90 15.20 0.02
N ASP A 123 -9.98 15.98 -0.16
CA ASP A 123 -10.59 16.75 0.92
C ASP A 123 -11.03 15.90 2.12
N LEU A 124 -11.35 14.63 1.90
CA LEU A 124 -11.72 13.69 2.98
C LEU A 124 -10.62 13.51 4.04
N ILE A 125 -9.36 13.71 3.64
CA ILE A 125 -8.19 13.51 4.51
C ILE A 125 -7.37 14.79 4.71
N ARG A 126 -7.77 15.91 4.12
CA ARG A 126 -7.00 17.17 4.08
C ARG A 126 -6.56 17.64 5.47
N ASP A 127 -7.44 17.58 6.47
CA ASP A 127 -7.16 18.02 7.82
C ASP A 127 -6.23 17.08 8.62
N TYR A 128 -5.95 15.90 8.07
CA TYR A 128 -5.11 14.89 8.69
C TYR A 128 -3.72 14.75 8.04
N LEU A 129 -3.45 15.43 6.92
CA LEU A 129 -2.21 15.26 6.15
C LEU A 129 -0.93 15.55 6.93
N ASN A 130 -0.99 16.41 7.95
CA ASN A 130 0.13 16.67 8.86
C ASN A 130 0.32 15.61 9.96
N GLN A 131 -0.57 14.64 10.02
CA GLN A 131 -0.59 13.58 11.04
C GLN A 131 -0.31 12.19 10.47
N ILE A 132 -0.22 12.06 9.17
CA ILE A 132 -0.04 10.79 8.47
C ILE A 132 1.33 10.73 7.79
N ASP A 133 1.86 9.52 7.63
CA ASP A 133 3.19 9.27 7.07
C ASP A 133 3.09 8.85 5.59
N LEU A 134 1.92 8.37 5.16
CA LEU A 134 1.68 7.82 3.83
C LEU A 134 0.23 8.06 3.37
N VAL A 135 0.05 8.49 2.13
CA VAL A 135 -1.25 8.49 1.44
C VAL A 135 -1.20 7.47 0.32
N LEU A 136 -2.06 6.46 0.40
CA LEU A 136 -2.25 5.47 -0.65
C LEU A 136 -3.39 5.89 -1.58
N ILE A 137 -3.12 6.00 -2.87
CA ILE A 137 -4.13 6.25 -3.90
C ILE A 137 -4.45 4.94 -4.60
N MET A 138 -5.71 4.49 -4.45
CA MET A 138 -6.20 3.35 -5.19
C MET A 138 -6.44 3.72 -6.65
N SER A 139 -5.79 3.02 -7.56
CA SER A 139 -5.97 3.15 -9.02
C SER A 139 -6.82 2.03 -9.62
N VAL A 140 -7.51 1.30 -8.78
CA VAL A 140 -8.57 0.32 -9.08
C VAL A 140 -9.57 0.32 -7.92
N ASN A 141 -10.75 -0.25 -8.11
CA ASN A 141 -11.64 -0.53 -6.98
C ASN A 141 -11.04 -1.62 -6.09
N PRO A 142 -10.91 -1.39 -4.77
CA PRO A 142 -10.33 -2.38 -3.85
C PRO A 142 -11.06 -3.73 -3.91
N GLY A 143 -10.31 -4.83 -3.67
CA GLY A 143 -10.90 -6.16 -3.53
C GLY A 143 -10.27 -7.26 -4.37
N PHE A 144 -9.79 -7.00 -5.57
CA PHE A 144 -9.20 -8.02 -6.45
C PHE A 144 -7.95 -7.51 -7.16
N GLY A 145 -6.97 -8.40 -7.31
CA GLY A 145 -5.78 -8.12 -8.12
C GLY A 145 -6.03 -8.21 -9.63
N GLY A 146 -5.08 -7.68 -10.43
CA GLY A 146 -5.08 -7.80 -11.88
C GLY A 146 -6.10 -6.92 -12.62
N GLN A 147 -6.66 -5.92 -11.96
CA GLN A 147 -7.57 -4.95 -12.57
C GLN A 147 -6.82 -3.93 -13.44
N LYS A 148 -7.56 -3.26 -14.31
CA LYS A 148 -7.03 -2.23 -15.21
C LYS A 148 -6.82 -0.92 -14.43
N PHE A 149 -5.64 -0.32 -14.60
CA PHE A 149 -5.27 0.97 -14.05
C PHE A 149 -6.25 2.09 -14.49
N MET A 150 -6.63 2.93 -13.55
CA MET A 150 -7.51 4.10 -13.72
C MET A 150 -6.68 5.38 -13.73
N PRO A 151 -6.36 5.98 -14.90
CA PRO A 151 -5.45 7.12 -14.98
C PRO A 151 -6.01 8.42 -14.37
N GLU A 152 -7.32 8.55 -14.20
CA GLU A 152 -7.98 9.71 -13.61
C GLU A 152 -7.56 9.96 -12.15
N VAL A 153 -7.11 8.92 -11.43
CA VAL A 153 -6.65 9.08 -10.04
C VAL A 153 -5.32 9.85 -9.93
N LEU A 154 -4.57 9.98 -11.03
CA LEU A 154 -3.31 10.73 -11.05
C LEU A 154 -3.49 12.21 -10.67
N ASP A 155 -4.67 12.78 -10.88
CA ASP A 155 -4.95 14.16 -10.49
C ASP A 155 -4.94 14.33 -8.97
N LYS A 156 -5.35 13.33 -8.20
CA LYS A 156 -5.23 13.31 -6.73
C LYS A 156 -3.77 13.32 -6.28
N ILE A 157 -2.90 12.57 -6.96
CA ILE A 157 -1.46 12.56 -6.68
C ILE A 157 -0.86 13.95 -6.92
N ARG A 158 -1.20 14.61 -8.04
CA ARG A 158 -0.76 15.98 -8.33
C ARG A 158 -1.27 16.98 -7.29
N GLU A 159 -2.52 16.85 -6.85
CA GLU A 159 -3.09 17.64 -5.77
C GLU A 159 -2.33 17.47 -4.47
N LEU A 160 -2.07 16.22 -4.05
CA LEU A 160 -1.29 15.92 -2.85
C LEU A 160 0.13 16.49 -2.92
N LYS A 161 0.80 16.41 -4.08
CA LYS A 161 2.11 17.04 -4.30
C LYS A 161 2.06 18.55 -4.16
N LYS A 162 1.00 19.18 -4.65
CA LYS A 162 0.80 20.62 -4.48
C LYS A 162 0.60 20.96 -3.00
N ILE A 163 -0.22 20.24 -2.27
CA ILE A 163 -0.45 20.43 -0.82
C ILE A 163 0.85 20.27 -0.04
N GLN A 164 1.65 19.23 -0.32
CA GLN A 164 2.98 19.05 0.30
C GLN A 164 3.84 20.30 0.18
N LYS A 165 3.89 20.86 -1.04
CA LYS A 165 4.67 22.07 -1.32
C LYS A 165 4.10 23.31 -0.64
N ASP A 166 2.80 23.53 -0.76
CA ASP A 166 2.13 24.76 -0.28
C ASP A 166 2.11 24.85 1.26
N GLN A 167 2.01 23.70 1.93
CA GLN A 167 1.94 23.62 3.39
C GLN A 167 3.28 23.22 4.05
N ASN A 168 4.30 22.92 3.26
CA ASN A 168 5.61 22.43 3.74
C ASN A 168 5.48 21.22 4.67
N ILE A 169 4.65 20.25 4.29
CA ILE A 169 4.46 18.97 4.98
C ILE A 169 5.04 17.84 4.15
N ASP A 170 5.47 16.77 4.82
CA ASP A 170 6.04 15.61 4.15
C ASP A 170 5.33 14.32 4.54
N PHE A 171 4.95 13.54 3.54
CA PHE A 171 4.42 12.18 3.63
C PHE A 171 4.76 11.44 2.33
N ASP A 172 4.72 10.12 2.36
CA ASP A 172 4.89 9.34 1.14
C ASP A 172 3.58 9.27 0.35
N ILE A 173 3.67 9.24 -0.97
CA ILE A 173 2.53 9.04 -1.85
C ILE A 173 2.70 7.70 -2.54
N GLU A 174 1.83 6.78 -2.17
CA GLU A 174 1.77 5.44 -2.70
C GLU A 174 0.63 5.31 -3.71
N ILE A 175 0.80 4.44 -4.70
CA ILE A 175 -0.25 4.11 -5.66
C ILE A 175 -0.38 2.60 -5.77
N ASP A 176 -1.62 2.10 -5.69
CA ASP A 176 -1.94 0.69 -5.81
C ASP A 176 -3.08 0.44 -6.81
N GLY A 177 -2.86 -0.50 -7.70
CA GLY A 177 -3.84 -1.00 -8.65
C GLY A 177 -3.35 -0.97 -10.09
N GLY A 178 -3.13 -2.17 -10.68
CA GLY A 178 -2.79 -2.32 -12.08
C GLY A 178 -1.45 -1.71 -12.53
N ILE A 179 -0.54 -1.45 -11.59
CA ILE A 179 0.78 -0.86 -11.88
C ILE A 179 1.65 -1.83 -12.68
N ASN A 180 2.17 -1.33 -13.79
CA ASN A 180 3.04 -2.04 -14.72
C ASN A 180 4.18 -1.13 -15.23
N PHE A 181 5.06 -1.66 -16.11
CA PHE A 181 6.21 -0.90 -16.64
C PHE A 181 5.84 0.33 -17.48
N GLU A 182 4.61 0.38 -18.03
CA GLU A 182 4.17 1.51 -18.88
C GLU A 182 3.57 2.64 -18.03
N ASN A 183 2.66 2.29 -17.09
CA ASN A 183 1.93 3.29 -16.31
C ASN A 183 2.66 3.75 -15.05
N SER A 184 3.66 3.01 -14.56
CA SER A 184 4.50 3.42 -13.44
C SER A 184 5.19 4.76 -13.69
N LYS A 185 5.65 5.01 -14.93
CA LYS A 185 6.28 6.30 -15.30
C LYS A 185 5.33 7.48 -15.08
N VAL A 186 4.11 7.40 -15.58
CA VAL A 186 3.14 8.51 -15.42
C VAL A 186 2.70 8.68 -13.97
N ALA A 187 2.70 7.62 -13.16
CA ALA A 187 2.44 7.68 -11.72
C ALA A 187 3.58 8.42 -10.98
N ILE A 188 4.84 8.12 -11.31
CA ILE A 188 6.03 8.80 -10.77
C ILE A 188 6.04 10.28 -11.19
N GLU A 189 5.78 10.57 -12.45
CA GLU A 189 5.70 11.95 -12.97
C GLU A 189 4.59 12.76 -12.30
N ALA A 190 3.48 12.11 -11.92
CA ALA A 190 2.42 12.73 -11.13
C ALA A 190 2.86 13.04 -9.69
N GLY A 191 3.82 12.28 -9.15
CA GLY A 191 4.41 12.52 -7.84
C GLY A 191 4.38 11.34 -6.87
N ALA A 192 3.93 10.15 -7.29
CA ALA A 192 4.04 8.93 -6.50
C ALA A 192 5.52 8.56 -6.27
N ASN A 193 5.86 8.12 -5.07
CA ASN A 193 7.19 7.64 -4.74
C ASN A 193 7.21 6.20 -4.20
N ILE A 194 6.03 5.60 -3.96
CA ILE A 194 5.88 4.17 -3.66
C ILE A 194 4.93 3.56 -4.70
N LEU A 195 5.38 2.48 -5.33
CA LEU A 195 4.61 1.76 -6.34
C LEU A 195 4.23 0.38 -5.82
N VAL A 196 2.94 0.14 -5.61
CA VAL A 196 2.42 -1.20 -5.33
C VAL A 196 2.21 -1.93 -6.65
N SER A 197 2.85 -3.07 -6.81
CA SER A 197 2.70 -3.88 -8.01
C SER A 197 2.70 -5.37 -7.65
N GLY A 198 1.69 -6.09 -8.10
CA GLY A 198 1.58 -7.53 -7.87
C GLY A 198 1.88 -8.31 -9.14
N THR A 199 0.90 -8.41 -10.04
CA THR A 199 0.97 -9.23 -11.26
C THR A 199 2.23 -8.97 -12.09
N THR A 200 2.65 -7.71 -12.23
CA THR A 200 3.86 -7.34 -12.99
C THR A 200 5.11 -7.95 -12.36
N ILE A 201 5.22 -7.90 -11.02
CA ILE A 201 6.41 -8.42 -10.33
C ILE A 201 6.45 -9.95 -10.39
N PHE A 202 5.33 -10.63 -10.14
CA PHE A 202 5.31 -12.08 -10.02
C PHE A 202 5.20 -12.83 -11.36
N LYS A 203 4.65 -12.20 -12.42
CA LYS A 203 4.34 -12.90 -13.67
C LYS A 203 5.11 -12.41 -14.91
N SER A 204 5.55 -11.14 -14.93
CA SER A 204 6.32 -10.63 -16.07
C SER A 204 7.71 -11.25 -16.14
N ASN A 205 8.31 -11.26 -17.32
CA ASN A 205 9.65 -11.79 -17.56
C ASN A 205 9.86 -13.20 -16.96
N ASN A 206 8.86 -14.08 -17.11
CA ASN A 206 8.86 -15.45 -16.57
C ASN A 206 9.01 -15.51 -15.04
N GLY A 207 8.52 -14.51 -14.31
CA GLY A 207 8.57 -14.43 -12.86
C GLY A 207 9.96 -14.07 -12.29
N ASP A 208 10.79 -13.41 -13.09
CA ASP A 208 12.08 -12.86 -12.62
C ASP A 208 11.83 -11.60 -11.79
N ILE A 209 11.64 -11.83 -10.47
CA ILE A 209 11.29 -10.79 -9.49
C ILE A 209 12.32 -9.65 -9.48
N LYS A 210 13.61 -10.00 -9.43
CA LYS A 210 14.69 -9.01 -9.39
C LYS A 210 14.64 -8.10 -10.60
N LYS A 211 14.59 -8.68 -11.80
CA LYS A 211 14.50 -7.93 -13.06
C LYS A 211 13.26 -7.03 -13.09
N ASN A 212 12.11 -7.54 -12.63
CA ASN A 212 10.86 -6.78 -12.63
C ASN A 212 10.91 -5.59 -11.66
N ILE A 213 11.52 -5.77 -10.48
CA ILE A 213 11.73 -4.68 -9.52
C ILE A 213 12.71 -3.65 -10.07
N ASP A 214 13.85 -4.10 -10.65
CA ASP A 214 14.85 -3.21 -11.22
C ASP A 214 14.25 -2.36 -12.37
N LEU A 215 13.43 -2.96 -13.24
CA LEU A 215 12.73 -2.25 -14.31
C LEU A 215 11.76 -1.18 -13.77
N LEU A 216 11.01 -1.45 -12.70
CA LEU A 216 10.13 -0.47 -12.08
C LEU A 216 10.90 0.65 -11.36
N LYS A 217 12.12 0.39 -10.88
CA LYS A 217 12.98 1.40 -10.21
C LYS A 217 13.76 2.28 -11.19
N SER A 218 13.96 1.82 -12.41
CA SER A 218 14.81 2.51 -13.41
C SER A 218 14.07 3.57 -14.23
N LEU A 219 12.86 3.92 -13.87
CA LEU A 219 11.97 4.83 -14.60
C LEU A 219 12.18 6.30 -14.23
#